data_bccd353376547fedf2c1ecf8a5ba80ce
#
_entry.id   bccd353376547fedf2c1ecf8a5ba80ce
#
_cell.length_a   1.000
_cell.length_b   1.000
_cell.length_c   1.000
_cell.angle_alpha   90.00
_cell.angle_beta   90.00
_cell.angle_gamma   90.00
#
_symmetry.space_group_name_H-M   'P 1'
#
loop_
_entity.id
_entity.type
_entity.pdbx_description
1 polymer ?
#
loop_
_entity_poly.entity_id
_entity_poly.type
_entity_poly.pdbx_seq_one_letter_code
_entity_poly.pdbx_strand_id
1 'polypeptide(L)'
;PATNIVAFTATQIPGIAGRRYPPGLAGPLYPGGIPIAEEADLESLCRQHGVERVVFAYSDVTHAHVMHVASRALAAGADFVLLGPRRTMLKSRRSVIAVSAVRTGCGKSQIARWLSRRLRERGLRVAALRHPMPYGDLLAERVQRFASRADLDAARCTAEEREEYEPHLAFGNVVFAGVDYAAILELAEQEADVIVWDGGNNDFPFLAPDLHIVVVDALRPGEVATHHPGETVARMADVVVVNKVDAASRANVERAIDEVRRVNAAAAIVEAASPVRLDDPAAVAGRRVLVVEDGPTLTHGGMSFGAGHVAAVAAGAAEIVD
;
A
#
# COMPACT_ATOMS: atom_id res chain seq x y z
N PRO A 1 -19.49 -22.05 13.05
CA PRO A 1 -18.45 -23.06 13.12
C PRO A 1 -17.09 -22.36 13.07
N ALA A 2 -16.12 -22.87 13.86
CA ALA A 2 -14.76 -22.34 13.82
C ALA A 2 -14.19 -22.63 12.43
N THR A 3 -13.68 -21.59 11.75
CA THR A 3 -13.01 -21.74 10.47
C THR A 3 -11.60 -22.24 10.73
N ASN A 4 -11.23 -23.37 10.13
CA ASN A 4 -9.87 -23.91 10.21
C ASN A 4 -9.08 -23.46 8.99
N ILE A 5 -7.94 -22.77 9.19
CA ILE A 5 -7.04 -22.35 8.13
C ILE A 5 -6.05 -23.47 7.85
N VAL A 6 -6.09 -24.01 6.64
CA VAL A 6 -5.22 -25.11 6.22
C VAL A 6 -3.82 -24.63 5.89
N ALA A 7 -3.72 -23.57 5.09
CA ALA A 7 -2.46 -22.96 4.68
C ALA A 7 -2.67 -21.50 4.22
N PHE A 8 -1.60 -20.74 4.17
CA PHE A 8 -1.48 -19.55 3.34
C PHE A 8 -0.76 -19.92 2.06
N THR A 9 -1.10 -19.26 0.94
CA THR A 9 -0.30 -19.29 -0.28
C THR A 9 0.34 -17.92 -0.50
N ALA A 10 1.52 -17.86 -1.09
CA ALA A 10 2.24 -16.63 -1.31
C ALA A 10 2.97 -16.63 -2.67
N THR A 11 2.80 -15.54 -3.43
CA THR A 11 3.52 -15.28 -4.67
C THR A 11 4.20 -13.92 -4.68
N GLN A 12 3.68 -12.96 -3.89
CA GLN A 12 4.17 -11.58 -3.90
C GLN A 12 5.45 -11.38 -3.05
N ILE A 13 5.80 -12.36 -2.22
CA ILE A 13 7.01 -12.34 -1.38
C ILE A 13 7.91 -13.49 -1.78
N PRO A 14 9.04 -13.24 -2.47
CA PRO A 14 9.96 -14.28 -2.88
C PRO A 14 10.52 -15.08 -1.68
N GLY A 15 10.59 -16.42 -1.82
CA GLY A 15 11.23 -17.29 -0.83
C GLY A 15 10.50 -17.45 0.51
N ILE A 16 9.23 -17.02 0.62
CA ILE A 16 8.44 -17.19 1.84
C ILE A 16 7.79 -18.60 1.94
N ALA A 17 7.59 -19.27 0.82
CA ALA A 17 7.05 -20.63 0.81
C ALA A 17 7.94 -21.61 1.58
N GLY A 18 7.32 -22.61 2.20
CA GLY A 18 7.99 -23.55 3.11
C GLY A 18 8.19 -23.02 4.53
N ARG A 19 7.96 -21.74 4.78
CA ARG A 19 7.91 -21.15 6.13
C ARG A 19 6.55 -21.43 6.80
N ARG A 20 6.46 -21.05 8.08
CA ARG A 20 5.21 -21.13 8.83
C ARG A 20 4.87 -19.78 9.42
N TYR A 21 3.60 -19.40 9.34
CA TYR A 21 3.08 -18.27 10.10
C TYR A 21 3.18 -18.62 11.61
N PRO A 22 3.76 -17.74 12.44
CA PRO A 22 4.15 -18.08 13.80
C PRO A 22 2.98 -18.54 14.70
N PRO A 23 3.17 -19.57 15.53
CA PRO A 23 2.12 -20.04 16.45
C PRO A 23 1.59 -18.95 17.37
N GLY A 24 2.48 -18.06 17.87
CA GLY A 24 2.12 -16.97 18.77
C GLY A 24 1.19 -15.92 18.16
N LEU A 25 1.13 -15.85 16.83
CA LEU A 25 0.22 -14.97 16.07
C LEU A 25 -0.98 -15.73 15.51
N ALA A 26 -0.81 -17.01 15.21
CA ALA A 26 -1.86 -17.85 14.64
C ALA A 26 -2.98 -18.20 15.65
N GLY A 27 -2.68 -18.08 16.94
CA GLY A 27 -3.61 -18.35 18.02
C GLY A 27 -3.70 -19.82 18.47
N PRO A 28 -4.51 -20.11 19.49
CA PRO A 28 -4.50 -21.40 20.18
C PRO A 28 -4.95 -22.59 19.32
N LEU A 29 -5.65 -22.33 18.22
CA LEU A 29 -6.07 -23.39 17.28
C LEU A 29 -4.91 -23.91 16.43
N TYR A 30 -3.77 -23.18 16.39
CA TYR A 30 -2.62 -23.49 15.55
C TYR A 30 -1.31 -23.55 16.36
N PRO A 31 -1.18 -24.53 17.30
CA PRO A 31 0.00 -24.60 18.17
C PRO A 31 1.31 -24.85 17.41
N GLY A 32 1.24 -25.37 16.17
CA GLY A 32 2.37 -25.52 15.26
C GLY A 32 2.49 -24.41 14.22
N GLY A 33 1.69 -23.33 14.33
CA GLY A 33 1.58 -22.30 13.29
C GLY A 33 0.87 -22.79 12.02
N ILE A 34 0.74 -21.92 11.04
CA ILE A 34 0.06 -22.20 9.77
C ILE A 34 1.10 -22.32 8.65
N PRO A 35 1.11 -23.39 7.83
CA PRO A 35 2.07 -23.53 6.73
C PRO A 35 1.84 -22.45 5.66
N ILE A 36 2.93 -22.01 5.03
CA ILE A 36 2.91 -21.14 3.88
C ILE A 36 3.43 -21.95 2.67
N ALA A 37 2.62 -22.06 1.63
CA ALA A 37 2.87 -22.85 0.43
C ALA A 37 3.02 -21.94 -0.79
N GLU A 38 3.50 -22.47 -1.90
CA GLU A 38 3.46 -21.78 -3.19
C GLU A 38 2.02 -21.70 -3.71
N GLU A 39 1.66 -20.60 -4.37
CA GLU A 39 0.34 -20.50 -5.01
C GLU A 39 0.14 -21.57 -6.10
N ALA A 40 1.23 -22.05 -6.70
CA ALA A 40 1.19 -23.16 -7.67
C ALA A 40 0.56 -24.42 -7.07
N ASP A 41 0.64 -24.61 -5.75
CA ASP A 41 0.09 -25.78 -5.04
C ASP A 41 -1.40 -25.66 -4.70
N LEU A 42 -2.06 -24.54 -5.07
CA LEU A 42 -3.43 -24.22 -4.65
C LEU A 42 -4.41 -25.37 -4.88
N GLU A 43 -4.45 -25.93 -6.08
CA GLU A 43 -5.40 -27.00 -6.43
C GLU A 43 -5.09 -28.31 -5.71
N SER A 44 -3.81 -28.61 -5.49
CA SER A 44 -3.40 -29.80 -4.74
C SER A 44 -3.76 -29.69 -3.27
N LEU A 45 -3.56 -28.52 -2.65
CA LEU A 45 -3.97 -28.22 -1.28
C LEU A 45 -5.49 -28.31 -1.12
N CYS A 46 -6.26 -27.75 -2.04
CA CYS A 46 -7.72 -27.85 -2.02
C CYS A 46 -8.20 -29.30 -2.00
N ARG A 47 -7.66 -30.14 -2.90
CA ARG A 47 -8.05 -31.54 -3.01
C ARG A 47 -7.58 -32.39 -1.82
N GLN A 48 -6.33 -32.23 -1.38
CA GLN A 48 -5.74 -33.03 -0.30
C GLN A 48 -6.40 -32.78 1.05
N HIS A 49 -6.79 -31.55 1.31
CA HIS A 49 -7.33 -31.14 2.60
C HIS A 49 -8.84 -30.91 2.60
N GLY A 50 -9.53 -31.12 1.46
CA GLY A 50 -10.96 -30.85 1.36
C GLY A 50 -11.30 -29.39 1.67
N VAL A 51 -10.51 -28.45 1.11
CA VAL A 51 -10.71 -27.02 1.36
C VAL A 51 -12.05 -26.57 0.81
N GLU A 52 -12.91 -26.04 1.67
CA GLU A 52 -14.21 -25.53 1.27
C GLU A 52 -14.14 -24.12 0.69
N ARG A 53 -13.11 -23.35 1.08
CA ARG A 53 -13.06 -21.92 0.76
C ARG A 53 -11.64 -21.40 0.58
N VAL A 54 -11.39 -20.73 -0.53
CA VAL A 54 -10.18 -19.95 -0.81
C VAL A 54 -10.50 -18.47 -0.62
N VAL A 55 -9.80 -17.82 0.30
CA VAL A 55 -9.92 -16.37 0.54
C VAL A 55 -8.77 -15.67 -0.15
N PHE A 56 -9.09 -14.79 -1.09
CA PHE A 56 -8.08 -14.02 -1.82
C PHE A 56 -7.69 -12.78 -1.02
N ALA A 57 -6.38 -12.57 -0.84
CA ALA A 57 -5.83 -11.49 -0.02
C ALA A 57 -4.68 -10.71 -0.69
N TYR A 58 -4.41 -10.94 -1.97
CA TYR A 58 -3.41 -10.14 -2.71
C TYR A 58 -3.96 -8.78 -3.11
N SER A 59 -3.07 -7.81 -3.23
CA SER A 59 -3.38 -6.45 -3.68
C SER A 59 -2.54 -6.05 -4.90
N ASP A 60 -2.95 -4.99 -5.57
CA ASP A 60 -2.35 -4.44 -6.80
C ASP A 60 -2.19 -5.46 -7.94
N VAL A 61 -3.18 -6.31 -8.09
CA VAL A 61 -3.27 -7.31 -9.16
C VAL A 61 -4.42 -7.01 -10.11
N THR A 62 -4.29 -7.41 -11.37
CA THR A 62 -5.36 -7.20 -12.35
C THR A 62 -6.63 -8.00 -12.01
N HIS A 63 -7.79 -7.51 -12.39
CA HIS A 63 -9.05 -8.27 -12.26
C HIS A 63 -8.99 -9.61 -12.99
N ALA A 64 -8.28 -9.68 -14.12
CA ALA A 64 -8.06 -10.93 -14.84
C ALA A 64 -7.30 -11.96 -13.99
N HIS A 65 -6.26 -11.53 -13.25
CA HIS A 65 -5.53 -12.40 -12.33
C HIS A 65 -6.44 -12.92 -11.21
N VAL A 66 -7.24 -12.04 -10.59
CA VAL A 66 -8.21 -12.45 -9.55
C VAL A 66 -9.14 -13.54 -10.07
N MET A 67 -9.71 -13.34 -11.27
CA MET A 67 -10.62 -14.32 -11.89
C MET A 67 -9.92 -15.61 -12.33
N HIS A 68 -8.64 -15.52 -12.68
CA HIS A 68 -7.84 -16.72 -12.99
C HIS A 68 -7.64 -17.59 -11.72
N VAL A 69 -7.25 -16.98 -10.60
CA VAL A 69 -7.11 -17.69 -9.32
C VAL A 69 -8.47 -18.24 -8.85
N ALA A 70 -9.55 -17.45 -9.02
CA ALA A 70 -10.91 -17.89 -8.72
C ALA A 70 -11.28 -19.14 -9.52
N SER A 71 -10.98 -19.17 -10.83
CA SER A 71 -11.28 -20.32 -11.68
C SER A 71 -10.53 -21.58 -11.24
N ARG A 72 -9.28 -21.44 -10.79
CA ARG A 72 -8.48 -22.56 -10.24
C ARG A 72 -9.10 -23.11 -8.96
N ALA A 73 -9.50 -22.22 -8.02
CA ALA A 73 -10.16 -22.60 -6.77
C ALA A 73 -11.48 -23.35 -7.04
N LEU A 74 -12.33 -22.81 -7.90
CA LEU A 74 -13.62 -23.39 -8.28
C LEU A 74 -13.44 -24.77 -8.96
N ALA A 75 -12.48 -24.90 -9.86
CA ALA A 75 -12.17 -26.16 -10.53
C ALA A 75 -11.63 -27.22 -9.54
N ALA A 76 -11.04 -26.82 -8.44
CA ALA A 76 -10.60 -27.69 -7.36
C ALA A 76 -11.72 -28.02 -6.33
N GLY A 77 -12.93 -27.46 -6.50
CA GLY A 77 -14.11 -27.72 -5.68
C GLY A 77 -14.28 -26.79 -4.48
N ALA A 78 -13.49 -25.71 -4.39
CA ALA A 78 -13.58 -24.73 -3.30
C ALA A 78 -14.31 -23.46 -3.74
N ASP A 79 -15.07 -22.84 -2.83
CA ASP A 79 -15.60 -21.50 -3.03
C ASP A 79 -14.45 -20.47 -3.09
N PHE A 80 -14.62 -19.43 -3.92
CA PHE A 80 -13.69 -18.30 -3.95
C PHE A 80 -14.30 -17.07 -3.29
N VAL A 81 -13.56 -16.43 -2.39
CA VAL A 81 -14.08 -15.34 -1.56
C VAL A 81 -13.19 -14.11 -1.62
N LEU A 82 -13.77 -12.97 -1.95
CA LEU A 82 -13.26 -11.63 -1.68
C LEU A 82 -13.95 -11.08 -0.43
N LEU A 83 -13.17 -10.76 0.60
CA LEU A 83 -13.74 -10.21 1.84
C LEU A 83 -14.08 -8.72 1.64
N GLY A 84 -15.30 -8.35 2.00
CA GLY A 84 -15.69 -6.95 2.00
C GLY A 84 -14.99 -6.17 3.13
N PRO A 85 -14.41 -5.01 2.86
CA PRO A 85 -13.56 -4.27 3.80
C PRO A 85 -14.28 -3.90 5.11
N ARG A 86 -15.57 -3.66 5.09
CA ARG A 86 -16.36 -3.36 6.32
C ARG A 86 -16.31 -4.46 7.38
N ARG A 87 -15.97 -5.69 7.03
CA ARG A 87 -15.85 -6.82 7.96
C ARG A 87 -14.48 -6.90 8.63
N THR A 88 -13.48 -6.23 8.08
CA THR A 88 -12.09 -6.29 8.52
C THR A 88 -11.59 -4.99 9.12
N MET A 89 -12.30 -3.88 8.90
CA MET A 89 -11.94 -2.57 9.42
C MET A 89 -12.23 -2.46 10.91
N LEU A 90 -11.24 -1.97 11.66
CA LEU A 90 -11.37 -1.59 13.06
C LEU A 90 -11.91 -0.17 13.16
N LYS A 91 -12.69 0.10 14.21
CA LYS A 91 -13.18 1.46 14.51
C LYS A 91 -12.24 2.13 15.50
N SER A 92 -11.84 3.35 15.18
CA SER A 92 -11.05 4.21 16.05
C SER A 92 -11.94 5.15 16.88
N ARG A 93 -11.44 5.52 18.05
CA ARG A 93 -11.98 6.63 18.89
C ARG A 93 -11.45 7.99 18.47
N ARG A 94 -10.40 8.01 17.63
CA ARG A 94 -9.81 9.21 17.03
C ARG A 94 -10.24 9.33 15.59
N SER A 95 -10.25 10.54 15.06
CA SER A 95 -10.51 10.75 13.65
C SER A 95 -9.46 10.06 12.79
N VAL A 96 -9.92 9.33 11.78
CA VAL A 96 -9.08 8.56 10.85
C VAL A 96 -9.18 9.15 9.45
N ILE A 97 -8.06 9.49 8.87
CA ILE A 97 -7.94 9.83 7.45
C ILE A 97 -7.17 8.71 6.77
N ALA A 98 -7.81 8.00 5.85
CA ALA A 98 -7.13 6.99 5.05
C ALA A 98 -6.70 7.56 3.71
N VAL A 99 -5.45 7.29 3.34
CA VAL A 99 -4.92 7.60 2.01
C VAL A 99 -4.61 6.29 1.30
N SER A 100 -5.39 5.98 0.27
CA SER A 100 -5.22 4.82 -0.61
C SER A 100 -4.86 5.26 -2.03
N ALA A 101 -4.57 4.33 -2.91
CA ALA A 101 -4.40 4.60 -4.32
C ALA A 101 -5.01 3.47 -5.16
N VAL A 102 -5.34 3.74 -6.41
CA VAL A 102 -5.83 2.71 -7.34
C VAL A 102 -4.72 1.79 -7.83
N ARG A 103 -3.47 2.28 -7.83
CA ARG A 103 -2.25 1.56 -8.24
C ARG A 103 -1.03 2.02 -7.45
N THR A 104 -0.03 1.15 -7.37
CA THR A 104 1.30 1.51 -6.89
C THR A 104 1.91 2.63 -7.74
N GLY A 105 2.63 3.56 -7.12
CA GLY A 105 3.28 4.68 -7.79
C GLY A 105 2.38 5.89 -8.09
N CYS A 106 1.09 5.91 -7.71
CA CYS A 106 0.21 7.06 -7.89
C CYS A 106 0.61 8.29 -7.04
N GLY A 107 1.47 8.14 -6.02
CA GLY A 107 1.90 9.24 -5.15
C GLY A 107 1.20 9.29 -3.79
N LYS A 108 0.61 8.19 -3.36
CA LYS A 108 -0.12 8.05 -2.09
C LYS A 108 0.65 8.56 -0.88
N SER A 109 1.87 8.05 -0.64
CA SER A 109 2.67 8.40 0.55
C SER A 109 3.11 9.88 0.56
N GLN A 110 3.29 10.50 -0.61
CA GLN A 110 3.54 11.94 -0.71
C GLN A 110 2.34 12.76 -0.22
N ILE A 111 1.13 12.34 -0.60
CA ILE A 111 -0.12 12.99 -0.15
C ILE A 111 -0.35 12.76 1.34
N ALA A 112 -0.12 11.53 1.84
CA ALA A 112 -0.23 11.22 3.27
C ALA A 112 0.73 12.09 4.12
N ARG A 113 1.99 12.24 3.67
CA ARG A 113 2.98 13.09 4.32
C ARG A 113 2.63 14.57 4.26
N TRP A 114 2.18 15.06 3.11
CA TRP A 114 1.72 16.44 2.94
C TRP A 114 0.55 16.74 3.88
N LEU A 115 -0.44 15.86 3.94
CA LEU A 115 -1.59 15.98 4.82
C LEU A 115 -1.18 15.99 6.28
N SER A 116 -0.34 15.04 6.69
CA SER A 116 0.18 14.96 8.06
C SER A 116 0.86 16.26 8.48
N ARG A 117 1.67 16.83 7.59
CA ARG A 117 2.31 18.13 7.82
C ARG A 117 1.26 19.24 8.03
N ARG A 118 0.22 19.33 7.19
CA ARG A 118 -0.84 20.32 7.32
C ARG A 118 -1.65 20.20 8.61
N LEU A 119 -1.88 18.98 9.07
CA LEU A 119 -2.53 18.72 10.36
C LEU A 119 -1.66 19.20 11.53
N ARG A 120 -0.36 18.92 11.47
CA ARG A 120 0.59 19.37 12.51
C ARG A 120 0.76 20.88 12.54
N GLU A 121 0.77 21.54 11.40
CA GLU A 121 0.78 23.02 11.33
C GLU A 121 -0.45 23.66 12.00
N ARG A 122 -1.54 22.89 12.16
CA ARG A 122 -2.73 23.25 12.94
C ARG A 122 -2.67 22.87 14.42
N GLY A 123 -1.52 22.37 14.89
CA GLY A 123 -1.29 22.00 16.28
C GLY A 123 -1.78 20.60 16.66
N LEU A 124 -2.21 19.77 15.70
CA LEU A 124 -2.67 18.40 15.97
C LEU A 124 -1.49 17.43 16.09
N ARG A 125 -1.58 16.49 17.01
CA ARG A 125 -0.68 15.34 17.08
C ARG A 125 -1.14 14.30 16.06
N VAL A 126 -0.23 13.87 15.19
CA VAL A 126 -0.53 12.95 14.11
C VAL A 126 0.22 11.63 14.32
N ALA A 127 -0.50 10.52 14.30
CA ALA A 127 0.06 9.17 14.15
C ALA A 127 -0.10 8.70 12.71
N ALA A 128 0.97 8.24 12.09
CA ALA A 128 0.93 7.54 10.82
C ALA A 128 0.86 6.03 11.08
N LEU A 129 -0.17 5.36 10.61
CA LEU A 129 -0.31 3.91 10.71
C LEU A 129 -0.01 3.26 9.37
N ARG A 130 0.81 2.21 9.43
CA ARG A 130 1.21 1.44 8.26
C ARG A 130 1.08 -0.07 8.54
N HIS A 131 0.91 -0.87 7.49
CA HIS A 131 1.07 -2.31 7.63
C HIS A 131 2.57 -2.66 7.76
N PRO A 132 2.93 -3.77 8.40
CA PRO A 132 4.32 -4.19 8.51
C PRO A 132 4.82 -4.73 7.16
N MET A 133 6.13 -4.67 6.97
CA MET A 133 6.78 -5.44 5.91
C MET A 133 7.19 -6.80 6.49
N PRO A 134 6.68 -7.93 5.96
CA PRO A 134 6.82 -9.24 6.59
C PRO A 134 8.17 -9.92 6.29
N TYR A 135 9.26 -9.15 6.29
CA TYR A 135 10.60 -9.67 5.98
C TYR A 135 11.33 -10.23 7.21
N GLY A 136 11.02 -9.72 8.40
CA GLY A 136 11.69 -10.03 9.64
C GLY A 136 10.98 -11.08 10.50
N ASP A 137 11.17 -10.92 11.82
CA ASP A 137 10.48 -11.72 12.84
C ASP A 137 9.13 -11.11 13.17
N LEU A 138 8.06 -11.69 12.64
CA LEU A 138 6.70 -11.20 12.84
C LEU A 138 6.26 -11.13 14.31
N LEU A 139 6.88 -11.93 15.21
CA LEU A 139 6.59 -11.84 16.64
C LEU A 139 7.23 -10.59 17.25
N ALA A 140 8.44 -10.24 16.84
CA ALA A 140 9.09 -9.00 17.24
C ALA A 140 8.40 -7.77 16.62
N GLU A 141 7.84 -7.94 15.42
CA GLU A 141 7.12 -6.92 14.66
C GLU A 141 5.62 -6.86 15.00
N ARG A 142 5.20 -7.53 16.07
CA ARG A 142 3.78 -7.57 16.44
C ARG A 142 3.18 -6.18 16.63
N VAL A 143 3.90 -5.31 17.36
CA VAL A 143 3.52 -3.91 17.59
C VAL A 143 4.79 -3.09 17.64
N GLN A 144 4.95 -2.17 16.73
CA GLN A 144 6.12 -1.29 16.63
C GLN A 144 5.68 0.17 16.69
N ARG A 145 6.48 0.98 17.37
CA ARG A 145 6.30 2.42 17.49
C ARG A 145 7.62 3.12 17.23
N PHE A 146 7.61 4.06 16.32
CA PHE A 146 8.78 4.83 15.93
C PHE A 146 8.49 6.33 16.08
N ALA A 147 9.28 7.01 16.90
CA ALA A 147 9.25 8.46 17.09
C ALA A 147 10.58 9.12 16.72
N SER A 148 11.63 8.32 16.52
CA SER A 148 12.97 8.78 16.17
C SER A 148 13.70 7.76 15.27
N ARG A 149 14.79 8.20 14.65
CA ARG A 149 15.67 7.29 13.91
C ARG A 149 16.30 6.21 14.81
N ALA A 150 16.57 6.54 16.07
CA ALA A 150 17.11 5.58 17.03
C ALA A 150 16.15 4.40 17.27
N ASP A 151 14.84 4.63 17.19
CA ASP A 151 13.85 3.55 17.29
C ASP A 151 13.94 2.60 16.09
N LEU A 152 14.18 3.14 14.87
CA LEU A 152 14.39 2.34 13.66
C LEU A 152 15.67 1.51 13.75
N ASP A 153 16.74 2.10 14.30
CA ASP A 153 18.02 1.41 14.53
C ASP A 153 17.85 0.26 15.53
N ALA A 154 17.16 0.51 16.64
CA ALA A 154 16.88 -0.50 17.67
C ALA A 154 16.02 -1.65 17.13
N ALA A 155 15.05 -1.37 16.28
CA ALA A 155 14.22 -2.37 15.62
C ALA A 155 14.93 -3.06 14.44
N ARG A 156 16.12 -2.59 14.06
CA ARG A 156 16.86 -3.09 12.88
C ARG A 156 16.05 -3.05 11.60
N CYS A 157 15.29 -1.96 11.41
CA CYS A 157 14.49 -1.77 10.22
C CYS A 157 15.33 -1.89 8.94
N THR A 158 14.76 -2.56 7.94
CA THR A 158 15.31 -2.69 6.59
C THR A 158 15.38 -1.33 5.88
N ALA A 159 16.11 -1.25 4.76
CA ALA A 159 16.15 -0.02 3.96
C ALA A 159 14.75 0.38 3.47
N GLU A 160 13.93 -0.59 3.04
CA GLU A 160 12.57 -0.37 2.57
C GLU A 160 11.64 0.16 3.68
N GLU A 161 11.73 -0.41 4.89
CA GLU A 161 10.98 0.09 6.04
C GLU A 161 11.39 1.53 6.41
N ARG A 162 12.69 1.83 6.35
CA ARG A 162 13.20 3.18 6.62
C ARG A 162 12.73 4.19 5.58
N GLU A 163 12.72 3.83 4.30
CA GLU A 163 12.19 4.65 3.22
C GLU A 163 10.74 5.09 3.49
N GLU A 164 9.96 4.18 4.06
CA GLU A 164 8.57 4.42 4.38
C GLU A 164 8.36 5.20 5.70
N TYR A 165 9.22 4.98 6.70
CA TYR A 165 9.02 5.54 8.05
C TYR A 165 9.78 6.85 8.28
N GLU A 166 11.04 6.96 7.81
CA GLU A 166 11.87 8.14 8.05
C GLU A 166 11.25 9.47 7.57
N PRO A 167 10.57 9.53 6.41
CA PRO A 167 9.93 10.77 5.99
C PRO A 167 8.81 11.23 6.94
N HIS A 168 8.06 10.31 7.55
CA HIS A 168 7.07 10.66 8.57
C HIS A 168 7.74 11.20 9.83
N LEU A 169 8.82 10.55 10.28
CA LEU A 169 9.62 11.00 11.44
C LEU A 169 10.22 12.39 11.22
N ALA A 170 10.71 12.66 10.00
CA ALA A 170 11.27 13.97 9.63
C ALA A 170 10.25 15.10 9.76
N PHE A 171 8.96 14.81 9.59
CA PHE A 171 7.87 15.76 9.84
C PHE A 171 7.37 15.74 11.29
N GLY A 172 7.99 14.95 12.16
CA GLY A 172 7.64 14.86 13.58
C GLY A 172 6.39 14.02 13.85
N ASN A 173 5.92 13.20 12.91
CA ASN A 173 4.88 12.21 13.16
C ASN A 173 5.45 11.05 13.99
N VAL A 174 4.58 10.37 14.73
CA VAL A 174 4.87 9.06 15.28
C VAL A 174 4.36 8.02 14.30
N VAL A 175 5.17 7.02 13.96
CA VAL A 175 4.80 5.92 13.08
C VAL A 175 4.48 4.69 13.91
N PHE A 176 3.37 4.04 13.62
CA PHE A 176 3.00 2.75 14.19
C PHE A 176 2.87 1.74 13.05
N ALA A 177 3.54 0.60 13.21
CA ALA A 177 3.47 -0.51 12.27
C ALA A 177 3.42 -1.83 13.04
N GLY A 178 3.02 -2.90 12.38
CA GLY A 178 3.05 -4.24 12.95
C GLY A 178 1.87 -5.10 12.51
N VAL A 179 1.87 -6.36 12.96
CA VAL A 179 0.88 -7.36 12.54
C VAL A 179 -0.38 -7.40 13.40
N ASP A 180 -0.37 -6.84 14.61
CA ASP A 180 -1.53 -6.76 15.50
C ASP A 180 -2.18 -5.36 15.39
N TYR A 181 -3.04 -5.20 14.40
CA TYR A 181 -3.67 -3.91 14.09
C TYR A 181 -4.50 -3.35 15.24
N ALA A 182 -5.13 -4.19 16.05
CA ALA A 182 -5.91 -3.74 17.20
C ALA A 182 -4.99 -3.12 18.28
N ALA A 183 -3.89 -3.79 18.59
CA ALA A 183 -2.93 -3.29 19.58
C ALA A 183 -2.20 -2.02 19.08
N ILE A 184 -1.87 -1.94 17.78
CA ILE A 184 -1.32 -0.73 17.15
C ILE A 184 -2.29 0.44 17.28
N LEU A 185 -3.56 0.22 16.96
CA LEU A 185 -4.59 1.25 17.05
C LEU A 185 -4.74 1.76 18.46
N GLU A 186 -4.79 0.86 19.46
CA GLU A 186 -4.91 1.22 20.87
C GLU A 186 -3.78 2.13 21.33
N LEU A 187 -2.54 1.87 20.92
CA LEU A 187 -1.40 2.74 21.23
C LEU A 187 -1.48 4.07 20.51
N ALA A 188 -1.79 4.07 19.21
CA ALA A 188 -1.89 5.30 18.44
C ALA A 188 -2.96 6.26 18.98
N GLU A 189 -4.10 5.74 19.45
CA GLU A 189 -5.18 6.52 20.03
C GLU A 189 -4.79 7.27 21.31
N GLN A 190 -3.79 6.78 22.05
CA GLN A 190 -3.29 7.44 23.26
C GLN A 190 -2.38 8.62 22.92
N GLU A 191 -1.71 8.58 21.79
CA GLU A 191 -0.69 9.57 21.43
C GLU A 191 -1.15 10.59 20.38
N ALA A 192 -2.19 10.29 19.60
CA ALA A 192 -2.63 11.12 18.48
C ALA A 192 -3.99 11.73 18.68
N ASP A 193 -4.19 12.89 18.07
CA ASP A 193 -5.50 13.53 17.91
C ASP A 193 -6.15 13.11 16.58
N VAL A 194 -5.30 12.85 15.57
CA VAL A 194 -5.70 12.35 14.25
C VAL A 194 -4.77 11.22 13.82
N ILE A 195 -5.37 10.16 13.30
CA ILE A 195 -4.66 9.02 12.72
C ILE A 195 -4.69 9.14 11.19
N VAL A 196 -3.53 9.06 10.57
CA VAL A 196 -3.39 8.97 9.12
C VAL A 196 -2.98 7.54 8.78
N TRP A 197 -3.87 6.80 8.13
CA TRP A 197 -3.50 5.53 7.54
C TRP A 197 -2.83 5.79 6.19
N ASP A 198 -1.55 5.55 6.10
CA ASP A 198 -0.77 5.57 4.87
C ASP A 198 -0.59 4.13 4.41
N GLY A 199 -1.53 3.67 3.60
CA GLY A 199 -1.60 2.28 3.15
C GLY A 199 -0.38 1.82 2.38
N GLY A 200 -0.17 0.52 2.37
CA GLY A 200 0.90 -0.12 1.61
C GLY A 200 0.57 -0.29 0.13
N ASN A 201 0.71 -1.50 -0.38
CA ASN A 201 0.52 -1.86 -1.78
C ASN A 201 -0.96 -1.85 -2.21
N ASN A 202 -1.63 -0.69 -2.06
CA ASN A 202 -3.03 -0.46 -2.43
C ASN A 202 -4.03 -1.38 -1.73
N ASP A 203 -3.73 -1.72 -0.48
CA ASP A 203 -4.63 -2.50 0.38
C ASP A 203 -5.86 -1.69 0.77
N PHE A 204 -6.85 -2.38 1.29
CA PHE A 204 -7.91 -1.74 2.05
C PHE A 204 -7.35 -1.16 3.36
N PRO A 205 -7.83 0.02 3.78
CA PRO A 205 -7.56 0.47 5.14
C PRO A 205 -8.03 -0.59 6.14
N PHE A 206 -7.18 -0.94 7.10
CA PHE A 206 -7.63 -1.79 8.22
C PHE A 206 -8.41 -1.00 9.29
N LEU A 207 -8.47 0.31 9.14
CA LEU A 207 -9.28 1.22 9.95
C LEU A 207 -10.46 1.74 9.14
N ALA A 208 -11.63 1.85 9.77
CA ALA A 208 -12.77 2.56 9.17
C ALA A 208 -12.46 4.06 9.14
N PRO A 209 -12.28 4.67 7.96
CA PRO A 209 -11.94 6.08 7.89
C PRO A 209 -13.16 6.98 8.08
N ASP A 210 -12.94 8.16 8.68
CA ASP A 210 -13.88 9.27 8.66
C ASP A 210 -13.76 10.08 7.35
N LEU A 211 -12.57 10.02 6.72
CA LEU A 211 -12.30 10.59 5.40
C LEU A 211 -11.41 9.62 4.61
N HIS A 212 -11.89 9.14 3.48
CA HIS A 212 -11.14 8.27 2.58
C HIS A 212 -10.68 9.04 1.33
N ILE A 213 -9.38 9.28 1.23
CA ILE A 213 -8.73 9.93 0.09
C ILE A 213 -8.13 8.84 -0.79
N VAL A 214 -8.44 8.84 -2.08
CA VAL A 214 -7.89 7.86 -3.03
C VAL A 214 -7.14 8.59 -4.15
N VAL A 215 -5.94 8.13 -4.45
CA VAL A 215 -5.06 8.76 -5.44
C VAL A 215 -5.12 8.01 -6.76
N VAL A 216 -5.28 8.77 -7.83
CA VAL A 216 -5.26 8.32 -9.22
C VAL A 216 -4.11 9.01 -9.95
N ASP A 217 -3.46 8.34 -10.89
CA ASP A 217 -2.32 8.84 -11.64
C ASP A 217 -2.75 9.36 -13.02
N ALA A 218 -2.62 10.66 -13.24
CA ALA A 218 -2.94 11.28 -14.53
C ALA A 218 -2.02 10.82 -15.69
N LEU A 219 -0.85 10.25 -15.38
CA LEU A 219 0.04 9.66 -16.39
C LEU A 219 -0.43 8.29 -16.88
N ARG A 220 -1.35 7.64 -16.13
CA ARG A 220 -1.88 6.30 -16.42
C ARG A 220 -3.41 6.29 -16.49
N PRO A 221 -4.02 7.13 -17.35
CA PRO A 221 -5.47 7.07 -17.55
C PRO A 221 -5.85 5.70 -18.11
N GLY A 222 -6.97 5.13 -17.64
CA GLY A 222 -7.39 3.77 -17.97
C GLY A 222 -7.21 2.77 -16.83
N GLU A 223 -6.53 3.13 -15.75
CA GLU A 223 -6.21 2.20 -14.67
C GLU A 223 -7.09 2.32 -13.41
N VAL A 224 -8.08 3.22 -13.39
CA VAL A 224 -8.95 3.43 -12.21
C VAL A 224 -9.74 2.17 -11.83
N ALA A 225 -10.16 1.38 -12.83
CA ALA A 225 -11.04 0.24 -12.66
C ALA A 225 -10.47 -1.07 -13.26
N THR A 226 -9.16 -1.29 -13.16
CA THR A 226 -8.50 -2.45 -13.78
C THR A 226 -7.86 -3.41 -12.78
N HIS A 227 -7.65 -2.96 -11.55
CA HIS A 227 -6.90 -3.70 -10.53
C HIS A 227 -7.70 -3.84 -9.23
N HIS A 228 -7.44 -4.94 -8.53
CA HIS A 228 -7.95 -5.24 -7.19
C HIS A 228 -6.88 -4.89 -6.14
N PRO A 229 -7.23 -4.19 -5.05
CA PRO A 229 -8.53 -3.60 -4.72
C PRO A 229 -8.72 -2.15 -5.21
N GLY A 230 -7.88 -1.66 -6.13
CA GLY A 230 -7.87 -0.27 -6.61
C GLY A 230 -9.25 0.25 -7.00
N GLU A 231 -10.03 -0.49 -7.80
CA GLU A 231 -11.40 -0.10 -8.14
C GLU A 231 -12.28 -0.02 -6.90
N THR A 232 -12.15 -0.95 -5.96
CA THR A 232 -13.00 -0.94 -4.75
C THR A 232 -12.70 0.28 -3.88
N VAL A 233 -11.42 0.64 -3.68
CA VAL A 233 -11.09 1.84 -2.91
C VAL A 233 -11.56 3.12 -3.62
N ALA A 234 -11.49 3.18 -4.96
CA ALA A 234 -12.03 4.29 -5.74
C ALA A 234 -13.55 4.44 -5.54
N ARG A 235 -14.29 3.33 -5.49
CA ARG A 235 -15.75 3.33 -5.21
C ARG A 235 -16.08 3.76 -3.77
N MET A 236 -15.16 3.58 -2.83
CA MET A 236 -15.33 3.93 -1.42
C MET A 236 -14.82 5.34 -1.09
N ALA A 237 -14.17 6.02 -2.02
CA ALA A 237 -13.55 7.32 -1.79
C ALA A 237 -14.56 8.42 -1.50
N ASP A 238 -14.28 9.26 -0.51
CA ASP A 238 -14.94 10.55 -0.31
C ASP A 238 -14.30 11.62 -1.21
N VAL A 239 -12.97 11.52 -1.36
CA VAL A 239 -12.16 12.43 -2.19
C VAL A 239 -11.26 11.60 -3.10
N VAL A 240 -11.23 11.95 -4.39
CA VAL A 240 -10.24 11.40 -5.33
C VAL A 240 -9.27 12.50 -5.74
N VAL A 241 -7.99 12.24 -5.55
CA VAL A 241 -6.90 13.12 -5.99
C VAL A 241 -6.36 12.60 -7.31
N VAL A 242 -6.60 13.35 -8.39
CA VAL A 242 -5.96 13.13 -9.69
C VAL A 242 -4.59 13.78 -9.64
N ASN A 243 -3.56 12.97 -9.42
CA ASN A 243 -2.20 13.41 -9.15
C ASN A 243 -1.35 13.50 -10.42
N LYS A 244 -0.22 14.22 -10.34
CA LYS A 244 0.76 14.42 -11.43
C LYS A 244 0.17 15.17 -12.64
N VAL A 245 -0.79 16.07 -12.39
CA VAL A 245 -1.42 16.84 -13.50
C VAL A 245 -0.44 17.79 -14.20
N ASP A 246 0.65 18.16 -13.53
CA ASP A 246 1.74 18.98 -14.06
C ASP A 246 2.62 18.22 -15.07
N ALA A 247 2.66 16.90 -15.01
CA ALA A 247 3.43 16.04 -15.90
C ALA A 247 2.57 15.36 -16.98
N ALA A 248 1.24 15.37 -16.82
CA ALA A 248 0.29 14.74 -17.74
C ALA A 248 -0.27 15.72 -18.76
N SER A 249 -0.66 15.23 -19.94
CA SER A 249 -1.44 16.05 -20.89
C SER A 249 -2.84 16.34 -20.32
N ARG A 250 -3.42 17.50 -20.70
CA ARG A 250 -4.79 17.85 -20.27
C ARG A 250 -5.80 16.77 -20.65
N ALA A 251 -5.67 16.17 -21.82
CA ALA A 251 -6.53 15.08 -22.27
C ALA A 251 -6.45 13.83 -21.36
N ASN A 252 -5.26 13.50 -20.86
CA ASN A 252 -5.08 12.40 -19.90
C ASN A 252 -5.71 12.73 -18.54
N VAL A 253 -5.57 13.96 -18.07
CA VAL A 253 -6.22 14.42 -16.82
C VAL A 253 -7.73 14.30 -16.93
N GLU A 254 -8.32 14.82 -18.02
CA GLU A 254 -9.76 14.74 -18.27
C GLU A 254 -10.25 13.28 -18.36
N ARG A 255 -9.50 12.44 -19.06
CA ARG A 255 -9.83 11.01 -19.16
C ARG A 255 -9.80 10.33 -17.78
N ALA A 256 -8.81 10.61 -16.94
CA ALA A 256 -8.75 10.09 -15.58
C ALA A 256 -9.94 10.58 -14.73
N ILE A 257 -10.31 11.86 -14.84
CA ILE A 257 -11.50 12.42 -14.18
C ILE A 257 -12.77 11.71 -14.63
N ASP A 258 -12.95 11.49 -15.95
CA ASP A 258 -14.12 10.81 -16.50
C ASP A 258 -14.20 9.35 -16.02
N GLU A 259 -13.07 8.66 -15.87
CA GLU A 259 -13.02 7.32 -15.31
C GLU A 259 -13.44 7.31 -13.85
N VAL A 260 -12.93 8.24 -13.04
CA VAL A 260 -13.34 8.40 -11.65
C VAL A 260 -14.84 8.63 -11.55
N ARG A 261 -15.40 9.54 -12.36
CA ARG A 261 -16.83 9.84 -12.34
C ARG A 261 -17.72 8.65 -12.73
N ARG A 262 -17.25 7.79 -13.63
CA ARG A 262 -17.96 6.55 -13.98
C ARG A 262 -17.95 5.53 -12.84
N VAL A 263 -16.88 5.50 -12.04
CA VAL A 263 -16.72 4.56 -10.92
C VAL A 263 -17.40 5.10 -9.65
N ASN A 264 -17.21 6.40 -9.37
CA ASN A 264 -17.74 7.08 -8.17
C ASN A 264 -18.09 8.53 -8.49
N ALA A 265 -19.35 8.74 -8.88
CA ALA A 265 -19.85 10.07 -9.23
C ALA A 265 -19.99 11.01 -8.02
N ALA A 266 -20.03 10.47 -6.79
CA ALA A 266 -20.24 11.24 -5.57
C ALA A 266 -18.93 11.81 -4.98
N ALA A 267 -17.77 11.22 -5.31
CA ALA A 267 -16.50 11.66 -4.79
C ALA A 267 -16.16 13.10 -5.21
N ALA A 268 -15.65 13.88 -4.27
CA ALA A 268 -15.03 15.16 -4.60
C ALA A 268 -13.72 14.90 -5.37
N ILE A 269 -13.48 15.62 -6.46
CA ILE A 269 -12.28 15.47 -7.27
C ILE A 269 -11.36 16.67 -7.05
N VAL A 270 -10.08 16.38 -6.80
CA VAL A 270 -9.00 17.38 -6.62
C VAL A 270 -7.89 17.07 -7.60
N GLU A 271 -7.49 18.04 -8.41
CA GLU A 271 -6.30 17.97 -9.26
C GLU A 271 -5.06 18.36 -8.45
N ALA A 272 -4.00 17.56 -8.48
CA ALA A 272 -2.78 17.81 -7.74
C ALA A 272 -1.54 17.70 -8.63
N ALA A 273 -0.63 18.68 -8.49
CA ALA A 273 0.69 18.64 -9.07
C ALA A 273 1.65 17.83 -8.19
N SER A 274 2.60 17.15 -8.83
CA SER A 274 3.67 16.40 -8.16
C SER A 274 5.02 16.75 -8.78
N PRO A 275 5.48 18.01 -8.60
CA PRO A 275 6.70 18.50 -9.27
C PRO A 275 7.93 17.76 -8.76
N VAL A 276 8.74 17.26 -9.70
CA VAL A 276 10.04 16.67 -9.42
C VAL A 276 11.09 17.78 -9.42
N ARG A 277 11.92 17.84 -8.37
CA ARG A 277 12.99 18.83 -8.24
C ARG A 277 14.30 18.16 -7.87
N LEU A 278 15.39 18.58 -8.51
CA LEU A 278 16.74 18.27 -8.09
C LEU A 278 17.23 19.33 -7.10
N ASP A 279 17.99 18.91 -6.10
CA ASP A 279 18.63 19.83 -5.17
C ASP A 279 19.71 20.69 -5.89
N ASP A 280 20.46 20.07 -6.82
CA ASP A 280 21.44 20.75 -7.65
C ASP A 280 21.29 20.37 -9.13
N PRO A 281 20.46 21.08 -9.90
CA PRO A 281 20.33 20.87 -11.34
C PRO A 281 21.63 21.10 -12.12
N ALA A 282 22.51 21.95 -11.62
CA ALA A 282 23.77 22.27 -12.30
C ALA A 282 24.78 21.11 -12.29
N ALA A 283 24.66 20.23 -11.27
CA ALA A 283 25.46 19.02 -11.22
C ALA A 283 25.12 18.00 -12.33
N VAL A 284 23.94 18.14 -12.95
CA VAL A 284 23.42 17.22 -13.98
C VAL A 284 23.47 17.84 -15.39
N ALA A 285 23.29 19.13 -15.51
CA ALA A 285 23.19 19.81 -16.78
C ALA A 285 24.45 19.59 -17.68
N GLY A 286 24.21 19.11 -18.91
CA GLY A 286 25.27 18.84 -19.89
C GLY A 286 26.18 17.66 -19.55
N ARG A 287 25.82 16.83 -18.56
CA ARG A 287 26.64 15.68 -18.11
C ARG A 287 26.06 14.35 -18.57
N ARG A 288 26.94 13.35 -18.65
CA ARG A 288 26.53 11.94 -18.66
C ARG A 288 26.21 11.54 -17.23
N VAL A 289 25.02 11.01 -17.00
CA VAL A 289 24.54 10.66 -15.67
C VAL A 289 24.03 9.23 -15.63
N LEU A 290 24.33 8.53 -14.54
CA LEU A 290 23.65 7.29 -14.17
C LEU A 290 22.49 7.67 -13.25
N VAL A 291 21.28 7.26 -13.60
CA VAL A 291 20.10 7.47 -12.76
C VAL A 291 19.82 6.19 -12.01
N VAL A 292 19.92 6.26 -10.69
CA VAL A 292 19.48 5.17 -9.81
C VAL A 292 18.04 5.45 -9.42
N GLU A 293 17.13 4.65 -9.94
CA GLU A 293 15.72 4.73 -9.58
C GLU A 293 15.45 3.81 -8.42
N ASP A 294 14.69 4.31 -7.48
CA ASP A 294 14.14 3.50 -6.42
C ASP A 294 12.70 3.14 -6.75
N GLY A 295 12.42 1.85 -6.62
CA GLY A 295 11.23 1.48 -6.19
C GLY A 295 10.06 0.94 -6.88
N PRO A 296 8.99 0.90 -6.11
CA PRO A 296 7.74 0.25 -6.47
C PRO A 296 7.13 0.73 -7.79
N THR A 297 7.42 1.97 -8.19
CA THR A 297 6.92 2.56 -9.45
C THR A 297 7.42 1.79 -10.68
N LEU A 298 8.69 1.38 -10.68
CA LEU A 298 9.29 0.60 -11.76
C LEU A 298 9.01 -0.90 -11.61
N THR A 299 9.30 -1.44 -10.42
CA THR A 299 9.25 -2.89 -10.18
C THR A 299 7.84 -3.45 -10.11
N HIS A 300 6.88 -2.69 -9.60
CA HIS A 300 5.49 -3.11 -9.40
C HIS A 300 4.47 -2.22 -10.13
N GLY A 301 4.81 -0.95 -10.37
CA GLY A 301 3.93 0.02 -11.03
C GLY A 301 3.86 -0.07 -12.54
N GLY A 302 4.75 -0.85 -13.18
CA GLY A 302 4.80 -1.01 -14.64
C GLY A 302 5.21 0.25 -15.41
N MET A 303 5.83 1.24 -14.73
CA MET A 303 6.39 2.44 -15.38
C MET A 303 7.78 2.13 -15.93
N SER A 304 8.12 2.68 -17.11
CA SER A 304 9.43 2.49 -17.73
C SER A 304 10.52 3.41 -17.15
N PHE A 305 10.14 4.42 -16.37
CA PHE A 305 11.06 5.36 -15.72
C PHE A 305 10.40 5.99 -14.50
N GLY A 306 11.21 6.48 -13.56
CA GLY A 306 10.77 7.12 -12.34
C GLY A 306 11.12 8.62 -12.26
N ALA A 307 11.10 9.16 -11.05
CA ALA A 307 11.31 10.58 -10.79
C ALA A 307 12.74 11.03 -11.11
N GLY A 308 13.73 10.17 -10.89
CA GLY A 308 15.14 10.48 -11.17
C GLY A 308 15.39 10.72 -12.66
N HIS A 309 14.86 9.86 -13.52
CA HIS A 309 14.92 10.04 -14.96
C HIS A 309 14.26 11.36 -15.41
N VAL A 310 13.04 11.62 -14.92
CA VAL A 310 12.32 12.87 -15.23
C VAL A 310 13.15 14.09 -14.81
N ALA A 311 13.74 14.04 -13.62
CA ALA A 311 14.58 15.12 -13.09
C ALA A 311 15.84 15.32 -13.92
N ALA A 312 16.53 14.24 -14.32
CA ALA A 312 17.73 14.29 -15.14
C ALA A 312 17.46 14.89 -16.52
N VAL A 313 16.37 14.49 -17.17
CA VAL A 313 15.93 15.07 -18.45
C VAL A 313 15.61 16.54 -18.30
N ALA A 314 14.83 16.92 -17.29
CA ALA A 314 14.43 18.30 -17.03
C ALA A 314 15.64 19.22 -16.70
N ALA A 315 16.68 18.68 -16.05
CA ALA A 315 17.91 19.40 -15.75
C ALA A 315 18.88 19.50 -16.96
N GLY A 316 18.54 18.90 -18.10
CA GLY A 316 19.36 18.96 -19.32
C GLY A 316 20.59 18.05 -19.25
N ALA A 317 20.47 16.82 -18.74
CA ALA A 317 21.51 15.81 -18.86
C ALA A 317 21.87 15.61 -20.35
N ALA A 318 23.16 15.52 -20.68
CA ALA A 318 23.60 15.26 -22.04
C ALA A 318 23.32 13.81 -22.48
N GLU A 319 23.41 12.89 -21.54
CA GLU A 319 23.17 11.46 -21.74
C GLU A 319 22.76 10.83 -20.41
N ILE A 320 21.71 10.00 -20.44
CA ILE A 320 21.38 9.13 -19.32
C ILE A 320 21.88 7.73 -19.72
N VAL A 321 22.80 7.17 -18.90
CA VAL A 321 23.36 5.85 -19.10
C VAL A 321 22.57 4.82 -18.29
N ASP A 322 22.39 3.65 -18.87
CA ASP A 322 21.72 2.50 -18.22
C ASP A 322 22.67 1.78 -17.26
#